data_5219aa228bbd7901b95f329369979805
#
_entry.id   5219aa228bbd7901b95f329369979805
#
_cell.length_a   1.000
_cell.length_b   1.000
_cell.length_c   1.000
_cell.angle_alpha   90.00
_cell.angle_beta   90.00
_cell.angle_gamma   90.00
#
_symmetry.space_group_name_H-M   'P 1'
#
loop_
_entity.id
_entity.type
_entity.pdbx_description
1 polymer ?
#
loop_
_entity_poly.entity_id
_entity_poly.type
_entity_poly.pdbx_seq_one_letter_code
_entity_poly.pdbx_strand_id
1 'polypeptide(L)'
;MFISKSLVTFGRYFMLMGRTFSIPERMRMFMKRYIKEMSQLGVDSILIVLLISFFIGAVICIQMKINIQSPWMPRWVSGYTTREIMLLEFSSSIMCLILSGKVGSNIASELGTMRVTQQIDALEIMGVNSANYLILPKILGLMTIMPFLVIFSSATGILGAYGTAYIGHILTPEDLTLGLQHSFNPWFMYMSIIKSLFFAFIISSVSSFYGYSVEGGSVEVGKASTDAVVCSSVLILFSDVFLTQILS
;
A
#
# COMPACT_ATOMS: atom_id res chain seq x y z
N MET A 1 -29.76 3.53 -14.93
CA MET A 1 -29.60 2.31 -14.12
C MET A 1 -28.18 2.10 -13.58
N PHE A 2 -27.10 2.33 -14.35
CA PHE A 2 -25.71 2.23 -13.85
C PHE A 2 -25.37 3.32 -12.80
N ILE A 3 -25.68 4.58 -13.08
CA ILE A 3 -25.40 5.72 -12.19
C ILE A 3 -26.11 5.58 -10.84
N SER A 4 -27.36 5.11 -10.82
CA SER A 4 -28.10 4.94 -9.57
C SER A 4 -27.51 3.81 -8.69
N LYS A 5 -27.03 2.71 -9.29
CA LYS A 5 -26.33 1.66 -8.54
C LYS A 5 -25.01 2.14 -7.93
N SER A 6 -24.22 2.89 -8.70
CA SER A 6 -22.95 3.46 -8.19
C SER A 6 -23.19 4.44 -7.04
N LEU A 7 -24.19 5.31 -7.14
CA LEU A 7 -24.55 6.26 -6.06
C LEU A 7 -24.99 5.54 -4.78
N VAL A 8 -25.76 4.44 -4.89
CA VAL A 8 -26.17 3.63 -3.74
C VAL A 8 -24.96 2.96 -3.09
N THR A 9 -24.02 2.44 -3.90
CA THR A 9 -22.78 1.82 -3.38
C THR A 9 -21.92 2.85 -2.65
N PHE A 10 -21.76 4.05 -3.20
CA PHE A 10 -21.09 5.17 -2.53
C PHE A 10 -21.77 5.53 -1.20
N GLY A 11 -23.10 5.63 -1.18
CA GLY A 11 -23.84 5.90 0.05
C GLY A 11 -23.62 4.85 1.13
N ARG A 12 -23.65 3.56 0.75
CA ARG A 12 -23.37 2.43 1.65
C ARG A 12 -21.94 2.48 2.20
N TYR A 13 -20.95 2.82 1.35
CA TYR A 13 -19.56 2.98 1.76
C TYR A 13 -19.41 4.07 2.83
N PHE A 14 -19.96 5.27 2.60
CA PHE A 14 -19.87 6.36 3.59
C PHE A 14 -20.62 6.06 4.89
N MET A 15 -21.77 5.38 4.83
CA MET A 15 -22.48 4.95 6.03
C MET A 15 -21.66 3.91 6.82
N LEU A 16 -21.01 2.96 6.14
CA LEU A 16 -20.15 1.99 6.80
C LEU A 16 -18.95 2.67 7.45
N MET A 17 -18.29 3.60 6.74
CA MET A 17 -17.16 4.35 7.29
C MET A 17 -17.59 5.21 8.50
N GLY A 18 -18.75 5.83 8.45
CA GLY A 18 -19.30 6.58 9.59
C GLY A 18 -19.50 5.70 10.83
N ARG A 19 -19.99 4.45 10.67
CA ARG A 19 -20.09 3.47 11.76
C ARG A 19 -18.71 2.99 12.24
N THR A 20 -17.75 2.87 11.35
CA THR A 20 -16.38 2.41 11.65
C THR A 20 -15.64 3.40 12.56
N PHE A 21 -15.77 4.71 12.30
CA PHE A 21 -15.07 5.75 13.07
C PHE A 21 -15.78 6.16 14.38
N SER A 22 -16.72 5.36 14.88
CA SER A 22 -17.27 5.55 16.22
C SER A 22 -16.21 5.25 17.30
N ILE A 23 -16.41 5.79 18.51
CA ILE A 23 -15.48 5.57 19.62
C ILE A 23 -15.53 4.09 20.05
N PRO A 24 -14.39 3.39 20.18
CA PRO A 24 -14.36 1.99 20.61
C PRO A 24 -14.89 1.84 22.05
N GLU A 25 -15.84 0.94 22.27
CA GLU A 25 -16.43 0.71 23.59
C GLU A 25 -15.45 0.10 24.59
N ARG A 26 -14.50 -0.73 24.12
CA ARG A 26 -13.50 -1.43 24.96
C ARG A 26 -12.09 -1.25 24.41
N MET A 27 -11.40 -0.20 24.84
CA MET A 27 -10.06 0.17 24.40
C MET A 27 -9.03 -0.99 24.51
N ARG A 28 -9.09 -1.78 25.59
CA ARG A 28 -8.14 -2.90 25.78
C ARG A 28 -8.28 -3.99 24.70
N MET A 29 -9.51 -4.30 24.28
CA MET A 29 -9.75 -5.29 23.22
C MET A 29 -9.38 -4.73 21.87
N PHE A 30 -9.65 -3.45 21.63
CA PHE A 30 -9.24 -2.73 20.44
C PHE A 30 -7.72 -2.75 20.26
N MET A 31 -6.94 -2.38 21.27
CA MET A 31 -5.47 -2.39 21.22
C MET A 31 -4.89 -3.78 20.94
N LYS A 32 -5.46 -4.82 21.54
CA LYS A 32 -5.03 -6.21 21.27
C LYS A 32 -5.27 -6.59 19.81
N ARG A 33 -6.41 -6.23 19.24
CA ARG A 33 -6.71 -6.44 17.81
C ARG A 33 -5.83 -5.59 16.92
N TYR A 34 -5.69 -4.31 17.21
CA TYR A 34 -4.85 -3.39 16.45
C TYR A 34 -3.42 -3.92 16.29
N ILE A 35 -2.78 -4.37 17.37
CA ILE A 35 -1.42 -4.96 17.33
C ILE A 35 -1.41 -6.24 16.49
N LYS A 36 -2.44 -7.07 16.61
CA LYS A 36 -2.57 -8.29 15.81
C LYS A 36 -2.70 -7.98 14.32
N GLU A 37 -3.58 -7.05 13.95
CA GLU A 37 -3.77 -6.63 12.57
C GLU A 37 -2.52 -5.98 11.99
N MET A 38 -1.84 -5.13 12.76
CA MET A 38 -0.57 -4.52 12.36
C MET A 38 0.49 -5.59 12.05
N SER A 39 0.55 -6.68 12.84
CA SER A 39 1.46 -7.80 12.58
C SER A 39 1.04 -8.58 11.33
N GLN A 40 -0.21 -8.98 11.23
CA GLN A 40 -0.68 -9.82 10.11
C GLN A 40 -0.68 -9.10 8.76
N LEU A 41 -1.06 -7.83 8.72
CA LEU A 41 -1.12 -7.07 7.47
C LEU A 41 0.25 -6.49 7.09
N GLY A 42 1.06 -6.09 8.08
CA GLY A 42 2.33 -5.43 7.87
C GLY A 42 3.53 -6.36 7.94
N VAL A 43 3.78 -6.96 9.11
CA VAL A 43 5.00 -7.76 9.34
C VAL A 43 5.07 -8.96 8.38
N ASP A 44 3.96 -9.64 8.16
CA ASP A 44 3.89 -10.77 7.20
C ASP A 44 4.10 -10.33 5.74
N SER A 45 4.06 -9.01 5.48
CA SER A 45 4.32 -8.45 4.15
C SER A 45 5.75 -7.94 3.97
N ILE A 46 6.56 -7.84 5.03
CA ILE A 46 7.93 -7.30 4.96
C ILE A 46 8.77 -8.09 3.96
N LEU A 47 8.77 -9.41 4.03
CA LEU A 47 9.63 -10.24 3.18
C LEU A 47 9.36 -10.00 1.68
N ILE A 48 8.09 -9.96 1.27
CA ILE A 48 7.72 -9.74 -0.13
C ILE A 48 8.08 -8.31 -0.57
N VAL A 49 7.91 -7.33 0.32
CA VAL A 49 8.30 -5.93 0.09
C VAL A 49 9.80 -5.83 -0.16
N LEU A 50 10.62 -6.43 0.70
CA LEU A 50 12.08 -6.40 0.60
C LEU A 50 12.56 -7.07 -0.70
N LEU A 51 12.05 -8.26 -1.01
CA LEU A 51 12.42 -8.98 -2.23
C LEU A 51 12.08 -8.21 -3.51
N ILE A 52 10.85 -7.73 -3.60
CA ILE A 52 10.40 -7.00 -4.80
C ILE A 52 11.19 -5.70 -4.94
N SER A 53 11.36 -4.94 -3.86
CA SER A 53 12.09 -3.66 -3.90
C SER A 53 13.55 -3.84 -4.28
N PHE A 54 14.21 -4.90 -3.79
CA PHE A 54 15.59 -5.21 -4.15
C PHE A 54 15.74 -5.44 -5.66
N PHE A 55 14.93 -6.32 -6.22
CA PHE A 55 15.04 -6.65 -7.65
C PHE A 55 14.65 -5.49 -8.55
N ILE A 56 13.65 -4.72 -8.17
CA ILE A 56 13.24 -3.59 -8.98
C ILE A 56 14.23 -2.44 -8.89
N GLY A 57 14.81 -2.16 -7.71
CA GLY A 57 15.90 -1.20 -7.59
C GLY A 57 17.09 -1.57 -8.49
N ALA A 58 17.42 -2.86 -8.55
CA ALA A 58 18.41 -3.41 -9.47
C ALA A 58 18.05 -3.14 -10.95
N VAL A 59 16.82 -3.46 -11.35
CA VAL A 59 16.33 -3.26 -12.73
C VAL A 59 16.30 -1.77 -13.10
N ILE A 60 15.81 -0.91 -12.23
CA ILE A 60 15.77 0.55 -12.49
C ILE A 60 17.18 1.10 -12.69
N CYS A 61 18.16 0.68 -11.89
CA CYS A 61 19.54 1.11 -12.03
C CYS A 61 20.12 0.72 -13.40
N ILE A 62 19.91 -0.53 -13.84
CA ILE A 62 20.32 -1.01 -15.16
C ILE A 62 19.65 -0.19 -16.27
N GLN A 63 18.35 0.01 -16.16
CA GLN A 63 17.55 0.70 -17.18
C GLN A 63 17.93 2.18 -17.28
N MET A 64 18.19 2.85 -16.16
CA MET A 64 18.63 4.24 -16.17
C MET A 64 20.01 4.38 -16.82
N LYS A 65 20.94 3.46 -16.58
CA LYS A 65 22.22 3.47 -17.28
C LYS A 65 22.08 3.28 -18.79
N ILE A 66 21.21 2.38 -19.23
CA ILE A 66 20.99 2.16 -20.66
C ILE A 66 20.38 3.39 -21.32
N ASN A 67 19.44 4.05 -20.64
CA ASN A 67 18.77 5.23 -21.17
C ASN A 67 19.68 6.48 -21.17
N ILE A 68 20.62 6.57 -20.24
CA ILE A 68 21.52 7.73 -20.09
C ILE A 68 22.91 7.37 -20.66
N GLN A 69 22.98 7.05 -21.95
CA GLN A 69 24.24 6.74 -22.65
C GLN A 69 24.79 7.94 -23.42
N SER A 70 24.20 9.13 -23.27
CA SER A 70 24.67 10.32 -23.98
C SER A 70 26.09 10.72 -23.52
N PRO A 71 27.05 10.98 -24.44
CA PRO A 71 28.39 11.42 -24.08
C PRO A 71 28.43 12.76 -23.32
N TRP A 72 27.37 13.54 -23.40
CA TRP A 72 27.23 14.84 -22.76
C TRP A 72 26.72 14.77 -21.32
N MET A 73 26.20 13.63 -20.89
CA MET A 73 25.68 13.47 -19.51
C MET A 73 26.72 12.80 -18.61
N PRO A 74 26.97 13.36 -17.40
CA PRO A 74 27.83 12.72 -16.42
C PRO A 74 27.27 11.38 -15.97
N ARG A 75 28.11 10.38 -15.72
CA ARG A 75 27.73 9.02 -15.34
C ARG A 75 26.93 8.94 -14.04
N TRP A 76 27.16 9.86 -13.09
CA TRP A 76 26.45 9.91 -11.82
C TRP A 76 24.93 10.20 -11.96
N VAL A 77 24.49 10.76 -13.09
CA VAL A 77 23.08 11.08 -13.36
C VAL A 77 22.19 9.83 -13.29
N SER A 78 22.70 8.67 -13.68
CA SER A 78 21.96 7.41 -13.57
C SER A 78 21.67 7.01 -12.12
N GLY A 79 22.60 7.24 -11.20
CA GLY A 79 22.39 7.04 -9.77
C GLY A 79 21.37 8.02 -9.18
N TYR A 80 21.47 9.29 -9.59
CA TYR A 80 20.53 10.35 -9.18
C TYR A 80 19.09 9.99 -9.61
N THR A 81 18.87 9.68 -10.89
CA THR A 81 17.55 9.33 -11.42
C THR A 81 17.00 8.04 -10.81
N THR A 82 17.85 7.05 -10.55
CA THR A 82 17.45 5.82 -9.84
C THR A 82 16.89 6.15 -8.45
N ARG A 83 17.57 7.00 -7.69
CA ARG A 83 17.09 7.44 -6.37
C ARG A 83 15.75 8.17 -6.47
N GLU A 84 15.63 9.12 -7.38
CA GLU A 84 14.40 9.91 -7.56
C GLU A 84 13.20 9.00 -7.87
N ILE A 85 13.33 8.09 -8.82
CA ILE A 85 12.28 7.14 -9.19
C ILE A 85 11.93 6.23 -8.01
N MET A 86 12.94 5.74 -7.28
CA MET A 86 12.71 4.87 -6.12
C MET A 86 11.97 5.58 -5.00
N LEU A 87 12.35 6.83 -4.69
CA LEU A 87 11.74 7.58 -3.59
C LEU A 87 10.35 8.12 -3.96
N LEU A 88 10.19 8.72 -5.13
CA LEU A 88 8.97 9.43 -5.48
C LEU A 88 7.82 8.49 -5.87
N GLU A 89 8.11 7.46 -6.67
CA GLU A 89 7.06 6.65 -7.29
C GLU A 89 7.10 5.19 -6.83
N PHE A 90 8.29 4.57 -6.88
CA PHE A 90 8.33 3.13 -6.70
C PHE A 90 7.98 2.72 -5.28
N SER A 91 8.63 3.31 -4.28
CA SER A 91 8.44 2.93 -2.88
C SER A 91 7.04 3.25 -2.36
N SER A 92 6.40 4.32 -2.84
CA SER A 92 5.05 4.70 -2.42
C SER A 92 3.97 4.07 -3.29
N SER A 93 3.93 4.37 -4.59
CA SER A 93 2.79 4.07 -5.46
C SER A 93 2.79 2.62 -5.94
N ILE A 94 3.89 2.16 -6.55
CA ILE A 94 3.95 0.80 -7.09
C ILE A 94 3.92 -0.24 -5.97
N MET A 95 4.62 0.04 -4.87
CA MET A 95 4.62 -0.86 -3.72
C MET A 95 3.24 -1.00 -3.10
N CYS A 96 2.49 0.11 -2.97
CA CYS A 96 1.12 0.07 -2.48
C CYS A 96 0.16 -0.67 -3.43
N LEU A 97 0.38 -0.60 -4.75
CA LEU A 97 -0.36 -1.42 -5.71
C LEU A 97 -0.15 -2.92 -5.49
N ILE A 98 1.09 -3.35 -5.31
CA ILE A 98 1.42 -4.75 -5.03
C ILE A 98 0.80 -5.19 -3.70
N LEU A 99 0.90 -4.34 -2.67
CA LEU A 99 0.31 -4.61 -1.36
C LEU A 99 -1.22 -4.60 -1.39
N SER A 100 -1.86 -3.82 -2.27
CA SER A 100 -3.31 -3.90 -2.46
C SER A 100 -3.76 -5.30 -2.88
N GLY A 101 -2.98 -5.95 -3.73
CA GLY A 101 -3.21 -7.35 -4.13
C GLY A 101 -3.13 -8.32 -2.94
N LYS A 102 -2.09 -8.24 -2.12
CA LYS A 102 -1.88 -9.15 -0.98
C LYS A 102 -2.77 -8.78 0.21
N VAL A 103 -2.65 -7.56 0.69
CA VAL A 103 -3.31 -7.10 1.92
C VAL A 103 -4.79 -6.84 1.67
N GLY A 104 -5.12 -6.21 0.54
CA GLY A 104 -6.51 -5.92 0.18
C GLY A 104 -7.33 -7.18 -0.02
N SER A 105 -6.79 -8.17 -0.74
CA SER A 105 -7.46 -9.46 -0.91
C SER A 105 -7.63 -10.20 0.42
N ASN A 106 -6.62 -10.16 1.30
CA ASN A 106 -6.68 -10.80 2.61
C ASN A 106 -7.78 -10.17 3.50
N ILE A 107 -7.84 -8.84 3.57
CA ILE A 107 -8.88 -8.12 4.32
C ILE A 107 -10.28 -8.46 3.80
N ALA A 108 -10.48 -8.39 2.47
CA ALA A 108 -11.77 -8.66 1.86
C ALA A 108 -12.21 -10.12 2.04
N SER A 109 -11.28 -11.07 1.89
CA SER A 109 -11.55 -12.50 2.08
C SER A 109 -11.86 -12.83 3.54
N GLU A 110 -11.12 -12.28 4.51
CA GLU A 110 -11.35 -12.50 5.93
C GLU A 110 -12.74 -11.98 6.35
N LEU A 111 -13.05 -10.71 6.06
CA LEU A 111 -14.34 -10.11 6.39
C LEU A 111 -15.49 -10.78 5.64
N GLY A 112 -15.27 -11.12 4.37
CA GLY A 112 -16.26 -11.87 3.56
C GLY A 112 -16.56 -13.24 4.14
N THR A 113 -15.56 -13.98 4.59
CA THR A 113 -15.73 -15.24 5.29
C THR A 113 -16.50 -15.08 6.58
N MET A 114 -16.15 -14.05 7.40
CA MET A 114 -16.91 -13.75 8.63
C MET A 114 -18.36 -13.35 8.35
N ARG A 115 -18.64 -12.74 7.20
CA ARG A 115 -20.01 -12.39 6.79
C ARG A 115 -20.81 -13.62 6.41
N VAL A 116 -20.26 -14.48 5.56
CA VAL A 116 -20.92 -15.72 5.08
C VAL A 116 -21.16 -16.71 6.24
N THR A 117 -20.25 -16.77 7.20
CA THR A 117 -20.39 -17.62 8.39
C THR A 117 -21.20 -16.98 9.52
N GLN A 118 -21.89 -15.86 9.24
CA GLN A 118 -22.76 -15.13 10.18
C GLN A 118 -22.06 -14.64 11.48
N GLN A 119 -20.74 -14.58 11.51
CA GLN A 119 -19.99 -14.08 12.66
C GLN A 119 -20.22 -12.56 12.88
N ILE A 120 -20.40 -11.80 11.79
CA ILE A 120 -20.69 -10.37 11.84
C ILE A 120 -22.09 -10.16 12.45
N ASP A 121 -23.08 -10.94 12.02
CA ASP A 121 -24.44 -10.85 12.53
C ASP A 121 -24.53 -11.26 14.00
N ALA A 122 -23.77 -12.26 14.41
CA ALA A 122 -23.64 -12.63 15.82
C ALA A 122 -23.08 -11.49 16.70
N LEU A 123 -22.09 -10.74 16.21
CA LEU A 123 -21.57 -9.56 16.91
C LEU A 123 -22.64 -8.48 17.05
N GLU A 124 -23.45 -8.23 16.02
CA GLU A 124 -24.52 -7.24 16.05
C GLU A 124 -25.64 -7.62 17.02
N ILE A 125 -26.02 -8.91 17.07
CA ILE A 125 -27.01 -9.43 18.03
C ILE A 125 -26.51 -9.27 19.47
N MET A 126 -25.20 -9.40 19.71
CA MET A 126 -24.59 -9.12 21.03
C MET A 126 -24.48 -7.63 21.37
N GLY A 127 -24.99 -6.72 20.51
CA GLY A 127 -24.95 -5.28 20.72
C GLY A 127 -23.60 -4.63 20.44
N VAL A 128 -22.64 -5.35 19.82
CA VAL A 128 -21.32 -4.80 19.47
C VAL A 128 -21.40 -4.18 18.09
N ASN A 129 -20.88 -2.95 17.93
CA ASN A 129 -20.72 -2.34 16.63
C ASN A 129 -19.65 -3.11 15.82
N SER A 130 -20.11 -4.05 14.96
CA SER A 130 -19.26 -4.95 14.18
C SER A 130 -18.31 -4.20 13.25
N ALA A 131 -18.73 -3.10 12.63
CA ALA A 131 -17.90 -2.27 11.75
C ALA A 131 -16.74 -1.63 12.52
N ASN A 132 -16.99 -1.03 13.67
CA ASN A 132 -15.93 -0.44 14.49
C ASN A 132 -14.97 -1.52 15.03
N TYR A 133 -15.51 -2.66 15.47
CA TYR A 133 -14.72 -3.72 16.07
C TYR A 133 -13.81 -4.46 15.08
N LEU A 134 -14.25 -4.63 13.83
CA LEU A 134 -13.53 -5.40 12.81
C LEU A 134 -12.69 -4.51 11.88
N ILE A 135 -13.26 -3.38 11.42
CA ILE A 135 -12.67 -2.58 10.36
C ILE A 135 -11.68 -1.54 10.89
N LEU A 136 -12.02 -0.83 11.98
CA LEU A 136 -11.17 0.23 12.50
C LEU A 136 -9.74 -0.23 12.85
N PRO A 137 -9.53 -1.39 13.54
CA PRO A 137 -8.18 -1.88 13.81
C PRO A 137 -7.38 -2.20 12.55
N LYS A 138 -8.03 -2.66 11.47
CA LYS A 138 -7.39 -2.95 10.19
C LYS A 138 -6.94 -1.66 9.49
N ILE A 139 -7.80 -0.64 9.45
CA ILE A 139 -7.46 0.67 8.88
C ILE A 139 -6.26 1.29 9.61
N LEU A 140 -6.35 1.41 10.94
CA LEU A 140 -5.29 2.03 11.72
C LEU A 140 -4.01 1.17 11.71
N GLY A 141 -4.14 -0.15 11.78
CA GLY A 141 -3.02 -1.08 11.70
C GLY A 141 -2.24 -0.93 10.39
N LEU A 142 -2.94 -0.87 9.26
CA LEU A 142 -2.30 -0.69 7.98
C LEU A 142 -1.71 0.72 7.82
N MET A 143 -2.43 1.77 8.23
CA MET A 143 -1.93 3.14 8.16
C MET A 143 -0.66 3.36 8.99
N THR A 144 -0.50 2.67 10.11
CA THR A 144 0.71 2.82 10.94
C THR A 144 1.90 2.04 10.39
N ILE A 145 1.70 0.86 9.81
CA ILE A 145 2.82 0.02 9.34
C ILE A 145 3.28 0.39 7.92
N MET A 146 2.39 0.93 7.07
CA MET A 146 2.70 1.28 5.68
C MET A 146 3.87 2.26 5.52
N PRO A 147 3.99 3.36 6.28
CA PRO A 147 5.14 4.24 6.20
C PRO A 147 6.47 3.51 6.44
N PHE A 148 6.50 2.58 7.39
CA PHE A 148 7.71 1.78 7.65
C PHE A 148 8.03 0.85 6.47
N LEU A 149 7.02 0.21 5.87
CA LEU A 149 7.21 -0.63 4.70
C LEU A 149 7.77 0.17 3.51
N VAL A 150 7.32 1.41 3.32
CA VAL A 150 7.81 2.32 2.27
C VAL A 150 9.28 2.71 2.52
N ILE A 151 9.66 3.00 3.77
CA ILE A 151 11.05 3.29 4.13
C ILE A 151 11.93 2.05 3.88
N PHE A 152 11.50 0.86 4.29
CA PHE A 152 12.23 -0.37 4.01
C PHE A 152 12.31 -0.67 2.51
N SER A 153 11.24 -0.41 1.76
CA SER A 153 11.21 -0.54 0.30
C SER A 153 12.25 0.36 -0.37
N SER A 154 12.30 1.63 -0.01
CA SER A 154 13.28 2.58 -0.58
C SER A 154 14.72 2.19 -0.24
N ALA A 155 14.99 1.81 1.01
CA ALA A 155 16.32 1.39 1.45
C ALA A 155 16.79 0.12 0.71
N THR A 156 15.93 -0.89 0.62
CA THR A 156 16.26 -2.15 -0.07
C THR A 156 16.35 -1.99 -1.59
N GLY A 157 15.58 -1.10 -2.18
CA GLY A 157 15.72 -0.77 -3.61
C GLY A 157 17.06 -0.12 -3.93
N ILE A 158 17.53 0.78 -3.07
CA ILE A 158 18.88 1.36 -3.20
C ILE A 158 19.96 0.28 -3.01
N LEU A 159 19.78 -0.65 -2.06
CA LEU A 159 20.69 -1.81 -1.91
C LEU A 159 20.69 -2.69 -3.18
N GLY A 160 19.54 -2.88 -3.83
CA GLY A 160 19.46 -3.57 -5.11
C GLY A 160 20.24 -2.87 -6.23
N ALA A 161 20.19 -1.54 -6.28
CA ALA A 161 21.00 -0.75 -7.21
C ALA A 161 22.51 -0.91 -6.95
N TYR A 162 22.94 -0.93 -5.69
CA TYR A 162 24.33 -1.25 -5.33
C TYR A 162 24.72 -2.67 -5.74
N GLY A 163 23.83 -3.64 -5.58
CA GLY A 163 24.05 -5.02 -6.02
C GLY A 163 24.40 -5.10 -7.50
N THR A 164 23.72 -4.34 -8.37
CA THR A 164 24.03 -4.29 -9.80
C THR A 164 25.33 -3.56 -10.12
N ALA A 165 25.71 -2.55 -9.36
CA ALA A 165 26.97 -1.85 -9.52
C ALA A 165 28.16 -2.77 -9.19
N TYR A 166 28.07 -3.54 -8.11
CA TYR A 166 29.16 -4.43 -7.69
C TYR A 166 29.24 -5.73 -8.51
N ILE A 167 28.12 -6.41 -8.76
CA ILE A 167 28.08 -7.71 -9.40
C ILE A 167 28.07 -7.58 -10.92
N GLY A 168 27.30 -6.62 -11.45
CA GLY A 168 27.10 -6.42 -12.87
C GLY A 168 28.17 -5.58 -13.54
N HIS A 169 29.03 -4.89 -12.79
CA HIS A 169 30.02 -3.91 -13.30
C HIS A 169 29.42 -2.90 -14.30
N ILE A 170 28.10 -2.68 -14.15
CA ILE A 170 27.32 -1.86 -15.07
C ILE A 170 27.57 -0.36 -14.81
N LEU A 171 27.69 0.02 -13.56
CA LEU A 171 28.10 1.35 -13.09
C LEU A 171 29.26 1.19 -12.09
N THR A 172 30.13 2.21 -12.02
CA THR A 172 31.11 2.22 -10.93
C THR A 172 30.38 2.52 -9.62
N PRO A 173 30.70 1.83 -8.51
CA PRO A 173 30.09 2.14 -7.21
C PRO A 173 30.26 3.60 -6.79
N GLU A 174 31.34 4.24 -7.24
CA GLU A 174 31.64 5.66 -7.00
C GLU A 174 30.65 6.58 -7.72
N ASP A 175 30.37 6.33 -9.01
CA ASP A 175 29.38 7.10 -9.78
C ASP A 175 27.97 6.94 -9.21
N LEU A 176 27.64 5.73 -8.73
CA LEU A 176 26.35 5.49 -8.06
C LEU A 176 26.24 6.27 -6.74
N THR A 177 27.27 6.22 -5.89
CA THR A 177 27.27 6.96 -4.60
C THR A 177 27.20 8.45 -4.82
N LEU A 178 27.97 8.99 -5.77
CA LEU A 178 27.91 10.42 -6.13
C LEU A 178 26.50 10.81 -6.59
N GLY A 179 25.86 9.99 -7.42
CA GLY A 179 24.49 10.22 -7.88
C GLY A 179 23.47 10.18 -6.74
N LEU A 180 23.57 9.20 -5.84
CA LEU A 180 22.68 9.07 -4.70
C LEU A 180 22.79 10.24 -3.70
N GLN A 181 23.97 10.81 -3.55
CA GLN A 181 24.23 11.94 -2.63
C GLN A 181 23.96 13.31 -3.28
N HIS A 182 24.04 13.40 -4.61
CA HIS A 182 23.90 14.66 -5.32
C HIS A 182 22.51 15.27 -5.12
N SER A 183 22.47 16.51 -4.61
CA SER A 183 21.24 17.30 -4.44
C SER A 183 20.11 16.53 -3.72
N PHE A 184 20.43 15.85 -2.61
CA PHE A 184 19.42 15.13 -1.85
C PHE A 184 18.39 16.10 -1.27
N ASN A 185 17.12 15.92 -1.66
CA ASN A 185 16.00 16.68 -1.12
C ASN A 185 15.19 15.80 -0.14
N PRO A 186 15.24 16.08 1.18
CA PRO A 186 14.48 15.33 2.18
C PRO A 186 12.96 15.35 1.95
N TRP A 187 12.45 16.36 1.25
CA TRP A 187 11.03 16.50 0.95
C TRP A 187 10.45 15.30 0.22
N PHE A 188 11.22 14.69 -0.69
CA PHE A 188 10.76 13.51 -1.44
C PHE A 188 10.46 12.30 -0.55
N MET A 189 11.19 12.16 0.54
CA MET A 189 10.92 11.12 1.54
C MET A 189 9.62 11.39 2.31
N TYR A 190 9.38 12.67 2.67
CA TYR A 190 8.11 13.05 3.31
C TYR A 190 6.92 12.86 2.37
N MET A 191 7.07 13.20 1.09
CA MET A 191 6.03 12.97 0.07
C MET A 191 5.66 11.50 -0.02
N SER A 192 6.63 10.58 -0.09
CA SER A 192 6.35 9.13 -0.17
C SER A 192 5.67 8.61 1.10
N ILE A 193 6.01 9.12 2.27
CA ILE A 193 5.33 8.77 3.53
C ILE A 193 3.89 9.27 3.54
N ILE A 194 3.64 10.51 3.13
CA ILE A 194 2.29 11.07 3.05
C ILE A 194 1.44 10.26 2.06
N LYS A 195 1.94 10.00 0.85
CA LYS A 195 1.27 9.16 -0.15
C LYS A 195 0.91 7.79 0.44
N SER A 196 1.85 7.15 1.13
CA SER A 196 1.63 5.81 1.71
C SER A 196 0.50 5.76 2.74
N LEU A 197 0.31 6.82 3.53
CA LEU A 197 -0.80 6.92 4.48
C LEU A 197 -2.16 6.97 3.77
N PHE A 198 -2.27 7.78 2.72
CA PHE A 198 -3.49 7.84 1.91
C PHE A 198 -3.78 6.50 1.23
N PHE A 199 -2.78 5.86 0.65
CA PHE A 199 -2.96 4.58 -0.02
C PHE A 199 -3.32 3.46 0.95
N ALA A 200 -2.72 3.45 2.15
CA ALA A 200 -3.08 2.51 3.21
C ALA A 200 -4.55 2.66 3.62
N PHE A 201 -5.03 3.90 3.73
CA PHE A 201 -6.44 4.16 4.00
C PHE A 201 -7.34 3.66 2.87
N ILE A 202 -6.99 3.91 1.60
CA ILE A 202 -7.76 3.43 0.44
C ILE A 202 -7.82 1.90 0.43
N ILE A 203 -6.66 1.22 0.54
CA ILE A 203 -6.60 -0.25 0.54
C ILE A 203 -7.49 -0.82 1.64
N SER A 204 -7.29 -0.38 2.87
CA SER A 204 -7.99 -0.96 4.02
C SER A 204 -9.48 -0.65 4.02
N SER A 205 -9.90 0.57 3.70
CA SER A 205 -11.31 0.96 3.70
C SER A 205 -12.10 0.32 2.57
N VAL A 206 -11.56 0.31 1.36
CA VAL A 206 -12.21 -0.28 0.18
C VAL A 206 -12.31 -1.80 0.34
N SER A 207 -11.23 -2.47 0.70
CA SER A 207 -11.22 -3.92 0.89
C SER A 207 -12.16 -4.36 2.02
N SER A 208 -12.21 -3.58 3.11
CA SER A 208 -13.16 -3.82 4.19
C SER A 208 -14.61 -3.67 3.74
N PHE A 209 -14.91 -2.66 2.91
CA PHE A 209 -16.24 -2.45 2.38
C PHE A 209 -16.71 -3.62 1.52
N TYR A 210 -15.87 -4.07 0.58
CA TYR A 210 -16.21 -5.20 -0.27
C TYR A 210 -16.40 -6.48 0.53
N GLY A 211 -15.49 -6.79 1.45
CA GLY A 211 -15.59 -7.97 2.32
C GLY A 211 -16.83 -7.95 3.22
N TYR A 212 -17.10 -6.81 3.87
CA TYR A 212 -18.23 -6.66 4.77
C TYR A 212 -19.59 -6.71 4.06
N SER A 213 -19.65 -6.35 2.78
CA SER A 213 -20.87 -6.29 1.97
C SER A 213 -21.14 -7.57 1.16
N VAL A 214 -20.39 -8.65 1.40
CA VAL A 214 -20.59 -9.93 0.71
C VAL A 214 -21.94 -10.51 1.05
N GLU A 215 -22.69 -10.92 0.03
CA GLU A 215 -23.95 -11.65 0.14
C GLU A 215 -23.83 -12.94 -0.68
N GLY A 216 -24.02 -14.10 -0.05
CA GLY A 216 -23.96 -15.41 -0.72
C GLY A 216 -23.01 -16.39 -0.06
N GLY A 217 -22.23 -17.13 -0.85
CA GLY A 217 -21.35 -18.19 -0.38
C GLY A 217 -19.85 -17.90 -0.57
N SER A 218 -19.02 -18.94 -0.51
CA SER A 218 -17.57 -18.83 -0.63
C SER A 218 -17.09 -18.32 -2.00
N VAL A 219 -17.87 -18.56 -3.06
CA VAL A 219 -17.55 -18.07 -4.41
C VAL A 219 -17.65 -16.54 -4.47
N GLU A 220 -18.67 -15.98 -3.85
CA GLU A 220 -18.89 -14.54 -3.76
C GLU A 220 -17.81 -13.84 -2.92
N VAL A 221 -17.25 -14.52 -1.89
CA VAL A 221 -16.09 -14.03 -1.14
C VAL A 221 -14.88 -13.88 -2.04
N GLY A 222 -14.59 -14.88 -2.89
CA GLY A 222 -13.49 -14.81 -3.85
C GLY A 222 -13.67 -13.68 -4.86
N LYS A 223 -14.89 -13.48 -5.35
CA LYS A 223 -15.22 -12.39 -6.27
C LYS A 223 -15.08 -11.02 -5.60
N ALA A 224 -15.62 -10.86 -4.39
CA ALA A 224 -15.50 -9.63 -3.63
C ALA A 224 -14.02 -9.27 -3.33
N SER A 225 -13.19 -10.27 -3.06
CA SER A 225 -11.75 -10.11 -2.89
C SER A 225 -11.09 -9.56 -4.15
N THR A 226 -11.41 -10.09 -5.31
CA THR A 226 -10.88 -9.59 -6.59
C THR A 226 -11.38 -8.19 -6.91
N ASP A 227 -12.67 -7.93 -6.73
CA ASP A 227 -13.28 -6.61 -6.96
C ASP A 227 -12.68 -5.55 -6.01
N ALA A 228 -12.39 -5.92 -4.78
CA ALA A 228 -11.72 -5.05 -3.80
C ALA A 228 -10.32 -4.64 -4.27
N VAL A 229 -9.53 -5.59 -4.76
CA VAL A 229 -8.17 -5.31 -5.28
C VAL A 229 -8.24 -4.40 -6.50
N VAL A 230 -9.11 -4.70 -7.46
CA VAL A 230 -9.26 -3.88 -8.67
C VAL A 230 -9.69 -2.46 -8.32
N CYS A 231 -10.71 -2.31 -7.48
CA CYS A 231 -11.23 -1.00 -7.10
C CYS A 231 -10.19 -0.19 -6.32
N SER A 232 -9.51 -0.80 -5.32
CA SER A 232 -8.47 -0.12 -4.56
C SER A 232 -7.28 0.28 -5.43
N SER A 233 -6.85 -0.57 -6.38
CA SER A 233 -5.76 -0.27 -7.30
C SER A 233 -6.09 0.92 -8.21
N VAL A 234 -7.29 0.98 -8.76
CA VAL A 234 -7.75 2.13 -9.59
C VAL A 234 -7.78 3.42 -8.76
N LEU A 235 -8.29 3.34 -7.53
CA LEU A 235 -8.33 4.50 -6.64
C LEU A 235 -6.93 4.97 -6.21
N ILE A 236 -5.99 4.04 -6.00
CA ILE A 236 -4.59 4.38 -5.72
C ILE A 236 -3.99 5.15 -6.89
N LEU A 237 -4.10 4.62 -8.12
CA LEU A 237 -3.55 5.29 -9.31
C LEU A 237 -4.16 6.68 -9.53
N PHE A 238 -5.47 6.81 -9.34
CA PHE A 238 -6.13 8.10 -9.45
C PHE A 238 -5.65 9.07 -8.37
N SER A 239 -5.58 8.63 -7.11
CA SER A 239 -5.12 9.44 -5.99
C SER A 239 -3.63 9.80 -6.11
N ASP A 240 -2.81 8.94 -6.70
CA ASP A 240 -1.39 9.18 -6.90
C ASP A 240 -1.14 10.39 -7.80
N VAL A 241 -1.85 10.50 -8.92
CA VAL A 241 -1.76 11.67 -9.81
C VAL A 241 -2.07 12.96 -9.05
N PHE A 242 -3.17 12.98 -8.27
CA PHE A 242 -3.56 14.15 -7.50
C PHE A 242 -2.55 14.49 -6.39
N LEU A 243 -2.12 13.50 -5.63
CA LEU A 243 -1.17 13.69 -4.54
C LEU A 243 0.19 14.16 -5.07
N THR A 244 0.66 13.58 -6.17
CA THR A 244 1.91 14.02 -6.80
C THR A 244 1.82 15.48 -7.23
N GLN A 245 0.72 15.88 -7.85
CA GLN A 245 0.54 17.27 -8.32
C GLN A 245 0.40 18.28 -7.18
N ILE A 246 -0.21 17.89 -6.06
CA ILE A 246 -0.38 18.78 -4.90
C ILE A 246 0.91 18.91 -4.09
N LEU A 247 1.71 17.84 -4.02
CA LEU A 247 2.90 17.77 -3.18
C LEU A 247 4.19 18.18 -3.92
N SER A 248 4.22 18.17 -5.27
CA SER A 248 5.35 18.64 -6.06
C SER A 248 5.33 20.15 -6.19
#